data_1393cf355e8d41285a3fea970407502d
#
_entry.id   1393cf355e8d41285a3fea970407502d
#
_cell.length_a   1.000
_cell.length_b   1.000
_cell.length_c   1.000
_cell.angle_alpha   90.00
_cell.angle_beta   90.00
_cell.angle_gamma   90.00
#
_symmetry.space_group_name_H-M   'P 1'
#
loop_
_entity.id
_entity.type
_entity.pdbx_description
1 polymer ?
#
loop_
_entity_poly.entity_id
_entity_poly.type
_entity_poly.pdbx_seq_one_letter_code
_entity_poly.pdbx_strand_id
1 'polypeptide(L)'
;MAKNTQPIAKRCRALGISPAVMGYGKKTTNRNPGGQMRKKKSEYATQLTEKQKVKFVYGILEKQFRSYYEKASRMPGKTGENLLVLVERRLDNVVYRLGFAMTRREARQLVNHGHFTVNGKKVNIPSFLVKPGDVVEVAEKSRSSVKFKRLTGEDAIMVTLPQWLEREKNTLKGTVTKMPAREDIDMPIEEHLIVELYSK
;
A
#
# COMPACT_ATOMS: atom_id res chain seq x y z
N MET A 1 12.79 6.97 11.12
CA MET A 1 11.84 7.40 10.06
C MET A 1 10.47 7.63 10.69
N ALA A 2 9.81 8.75 10.44
CA ALA A 2 8.49 9.05 10.97
C ALA A 2 7.45 8.08 10.41
N LYS A 3 6.63 7.49 11.28
CA LYS A 3 5.58 6.53 10.92
C LYS A 3 4.30 6.83 11.70
N ASN A 4 3.16 6.38 11.16
CA ASN A 4 1.89 6.47 11.86
C ASN A 4 1.82 5.35 12.92
N THR A 5 1.73 5.72 14.20
CA THR A 5 1.65 4.80 15.34
C THR A 5 0.24 4.67 15.91
N GLN A 6 -0.77 5.33 15.31
CA GLN A 6 -2.15 5.29 15.80
C GLN A 6 -2.72 3.86 15.79
N PRO A 7 -3.63 3.52 16.73
CA PRO A 7 -4.31 2.24 16.78
C PRO A 7 -5.09 1.95 15.49
N ILE A 8 -4.77 0.84 14.82
CA ILE A 8 -5.31 0.50 13.49
C ILE A 8 -6.84 0.40 13.52
N ALA A 9 -7.40 -0.41 14.42
CA ALA A 9 -8.84 -0.65 14.48
C ALA A 9 -9.65 0.64 14.73
N LYS A 10 -9.15 1.53 15.59
CA LYS A 10 -9.79 2.84 15.86
C LYS A 10 -9.77 3.71 14.60
N ARG A 11 -8.63 3.75 13.91
CA ARG A 11 -8.49 4.57 12.70
C ARG A 11 -9.30 4.02 11.54
N CYS A 12 -9.33 2.69 11.35
CA CYS A 12 -10.16 2.04 10.33
C CYS A 12 -11.64 2.39 10.51
N ARG A 13 -12.17 2.29 11.75
CA ARG A 13 -13.55 2.69 12.06
C ARG A 13 -13.84 4.16 11.75
N ALA A 14 -12.92 5.05 12.10
CA ALA A 14 -13.06 6.48 11.81
C ALA A 14 -13.10 6.80 10.31
N LEU A 15 -12.38 6.01 9.50
CA LEU A 15 -12.28 6.19 8.05
C LEU A 15 -13.27 5.32 7.26
N GLY A 16 -14.05 4.46 7.92
CA GLY A 16 -14.98 3.54 7.25
C GLY A 16 -14.27 2.45 6.44
N ILE A 17 -13.06 2.04 6.83
CA ILE A 17 -12.26 1.00 6.16
C ILE A 17 -12.32 -0.28 6.99
N SER A 18 -12.44 -1.43 6.32
CA SER A 18 -12.29 -2.73 6.99
C SER A 18 -10.87 -2.90 7.53
N PRO A 19 -10.67 -3.32 8.80
CA PRO A 19 -9.36 -3.63 9.34
C PRO A 19 -8.61 -4.73 8.58
N ALA A 20 -9.34 -5.61 7.87
CA ALA A 20 -8.76 -6.66 7.03
C ALA A 20 -7.85 -6.10 5.92
N VAL A 21 -8.18 -4.93 5.35
CA VAL A 21 -7.34 -4.22 4.36
C VAL A 21 -5.93 -3.91 4.90
N MET A 22 -5.83 -3.78 6.23
CA MET A 22 -4.55 -3.54 6.92
C MET A 22 -3.88 -4.84 7.42
N GLY A 23 -4.41 -6.02 7.04
CA GLY A 23 -3.95 -7.31 7.54
C GLY A 23 -4.34 -7.60 9.00
N TYR A 24 -5.39 -6.96 9.50
CA TYR A 24 -5.88 -7.15 10.87
C TYR A 24 -7.09 -8.08 10.86
N GLY A 25 -6.87 -9.37 11.19
CA GLY A 25 -7.92 -10.39 11.27
C GLY A 25 -8.72 -10.42 12.57
N LYS A 26 -8.58 -9.46 13.48
CA LYS A 26 -9.35 -9.45 14.72
C LYS A 26 -10.82 -9.15 14.46
N LYS A 27 -11.71 -9.89 15.15
CA LYS A 27 -13.15 -9.60 15.16
C LYS A 27 -13.37 -8.12 15.48
N THR A 28 -14.01 -7.42 14.57
CA THR A 28 -14.48 -6.05 14.83
C THR A 28 -15.65 -6.14 15.77
N THR A 29 -15.53 -5.61 16.98
CA THR A 29 -16.67 -5.46 17.85
C THR A 29 -17.58 -4.38 17.29
N ASN A 30 -18.88 -4.66 17.15
CA ASN A 30 -19.90 -3.68 16.78
C ASN A 30 -20.13 -2.60 17.86
N ARG A 31 -19.31 -2.62 18.92
CA ARG A 31 -19.37 -1.64 19.99
C ARG A 31 -18.98 -0.28 19.44
N ASN A 32 -19.96 0.56 19.24
CA ASN A 32 -19.78 1.96 18.88
C ASN A 32 -19.80 2.78 20.19
N PRO A 33 -18.64 2.96 20.86
CA PRO A 33 -18.61 3.74 22.09
C PRO A 33 -18.85 5.20 21.73
N GLY A 34 -19.94 5.72 22.16
CA GLY A 34 -20.41 7.06 21.85
C GLY A 34 -21.28 7.06 20.58
N GLY A 35 -22.56 6.76 20.74
CA GLY A 35 -23.60 7.00 19.75
C GLY A 35 -23.75 8.50 19.50
N GLN A 36 -22.70 9.14 18.98
CA GLN A 36 -22.81 10.50 18.50
C GLN A 36 -23.78 10.48 17.32
N MET A 37 -24.85 11.29 17.42
CA MET A 37 -25.68 11.60 16.28
C MET A 37 -24.77 11.85 15.08
N ARG A 38 -25.02 11.15 13.97
CA ARG A 38 -24.29 11.33 12.72
C ARG A 38 -24.50 12.76 12.23
N LYS A 39 -23.66 13.68 12.65
CA LYS A 39 -23.63 15.01 12.05
C LYS A 39 -23.39 14.85 10.56
N LYS A 40 -24.21 15.51 9.74
CA LYS A 40 -24.01 15.59 8.29
C LYS A 40 -22.57 16.05 8.03
N LYS A 41 -21.79 15.25 7.34
CA LYS A 41 -20.41 15.63 7.01
C LYS A 41 -20.44 16.78 6.02
N SER A 42 -19.62 17.81 6.25
CA SER A 42 -19.39 18.84 5.24
C SER A 42 -18.63 18.23 4.05
N GLU A 43 -18.73 18.89 2.91
CA GLU A 43 -17.98 18.51 1.70
C GLU A 43 -16.48 18.41 1.98
N TYR A 44 -15.91 19.43 2.61
CA TYR A 44 -14.50 19.40 3.04
C TYR A 44 -14.16 18.17 3.90
N ALA A 45 -15.00 17.82 4.86
CA ALA A 45 -14.79 16.66 5.71
C ALA A 45 -14.81 15.34 4.90
N THR A 46 -15.61 15.27 3.85
CA THR A 46 -15.68 14.11 2.96
C THR A 46 -14.40 14.01 2.13
N GLN A 47 -13.99 15.09 1.48
CA GLN A 47 -12.73 15.19 0.72
C GLN A 47 -11.51 14.84 1.59
N LEU A 48 -11.46 15.39 2.82
CA LEU A 48 -10.40 15.09 3.76
C LEU A 48 -10.38 13.62 4.18
N THR A 49 -11.56 13.01 4.37
CA THR A 49 -11.67 11.59 4.73
C THR A 49 -11.10 10.70 3.63
N GLU A 50 -11.42 10.94 2.36
CA GLU A 50 -10.90 10.19 1.22
C GLU A 50 -9.36 10.28 1.14
N LYS A 51 -8.80 11.48 1.26
CA LYS A 51 -7.36 11.67 1.35
C LYS A 51 -6.75 10.85 2.49
N GLN A 52 -7.35 10.89 3.68
CA GLN A 52 -6.84 10.19 4.85
C GLN A 52 -6.96 8.67 4.70
N LYS A 53 -7.95 8.13 3.98
CA LYS A 53 -8.05 6.70 3.66
C LYS A 53 -6.81 6.23 2.91
N VAL A 54 -6.49 6.87 1.79
CA VAL A 54 -5.32 6.49 0.97
C VAL A 54 -4.04 6.59 1.79
N LYS A 55 -3.80 7.73 2.43
CA LYS A 55 -2.60 7.94 3.25
C LYS A 55 -2.44 6.88 4.34
N PHE A 56 -3.53 6.50 4.99
CA PHE A 56 -3.49 5.54 6.08
C PHE A 56 -3.19 4.12 5.60
N VAL A 57 -3.85 3.68 4.53
CA VAL A 57 -3.67 2.34 3.98
C VAL A 57 -2.24 2.12 3.47
N TYR A 58 -1.69 3.08 2.73
CA TYR A 58 -0.33 2.99 2.21
C TYR A 58 0.74 3.47 3.20
N GLY A 59 0.34 3.96 4.38
CA GLY A 59 1.26 4.42 5.42
C GLY A 59 2.09 5.64 5.02
N ILE A 60 1.55 6.54 4.17
CA ILE A 60 2.24 7.71 3.63
C ILE A 60 1.96 8.95 4.50
N LEU A 61 3.00 9.75 4.77
CA LEU A 61 2.87 11.03 5.48
C LEU A 61 2.44 12.17 4.53
N GLU A 62 1.85 13.24 5.09
CA GLU A 62 1.27 14.34 4.31
C GLU A 62 2.25 14.95 3.32
N LYS A 63 3.45 15.32 3.76
CA LYS A 63 4.48 15.94 2.90
C LYS A 63 4.79 15.06 1.68
N GLN A 64 4.95 13.76 1.90
CA GLN A 64 5.26 12.82 0.82
C GLN A 64 4.05 12.61 -0.10
N PHE A 65 2.84 12.55 0.47
CA PHE A 65 1.62 12.39 -0.31
C PHE A 65 1.34 13.60 -1.22
N ARG A 66 1.55 14.82 -0.69
CA ARG A 66 1.48 16.05 -1.48
C ARG A 66 2.49 16.05 -2.64
N SER A 67 3.72 15.61 -2.41
CA SER A 67 4.72 15.46 -3.47
C SER A 67 4.29 14.46 -4.56
N TYR A 68 3.56 13.39 -4.20
CA TYR A 68 2.98 12.49 -5.20
C TYR A 68 1.86 13.16 -5.99
N TYR A 69 1.01 13.94 -5.34
CA TYR A 69 -0.03 14.72 -6.01
C TYR A 69 0.57 15.70 -7.02
N GLU A 70 1.59 16.47 -6.63
CA GLU A 70 2.29 17.41 -7.51
C GLU A 70 2.94 16.72 -8.71
N LYS A 71 3.45 15.49 -8.53
CA LYS A 71 3.96 14.67 -9.65
C LYS A 71 2.84 14.19 -10.54
N ALA A 72 1.74 13.70 -9.96
CA ALA A 72 0.59 13.20 -10.68
C ALA A 72 -0.09 14.26 -11.54
N SER A 73 -0.17 15.50 -11.04
CA SER A 73 -0.76 16.63 -11.78
C SER A 73 0.03 17.06 -13.03
N ARG A 74 1.35 16.71 -13.07
CA ARG A 74 2.21 16.98 -14.24
C ARG A 74 2.21 15.84 -15.25
N MET A 75 1.63 14.69 -14.91
CA MET A 75 1.55 13.54 -15.82
C MET A 75 0.35 13.67 -16.73
N PRO A 76 0.42 13.17 -17.97
CA PRO A 76 -0.74 13.13 -18.86
C PRO A 76 -1.83 12.22 -18.29
N GLY A 77 -3.10 12.55 -18.55
CA GLY A 77 -4.26 11.80 -18.10
C GLY A 77 -4.88 12.36 -16.80
N LYS A 78 -5.69 11.54 -16.12
CA LYS A 78 -6.42 11.96 -14.92
C LYS A 78 -5.51 11.97 -13.70
N THR A 79 -5.37 13.11 -13.07
CA THR A 79 -4.50 13.31 -11.88
C THR A 79 -4.78 12.33 -10.76
N GLY A 80 -6.07 12.02 -10.49
CA GLY A 80 -6.45 11.07 -9.45
C GLY A 80 -5.96 9.65 -9.71
N GLU A 81 -6.14 9.14 -10.93
CA GLU A 81 -5.64 7.84 -11.35
C GLU A 81 -4.10 7.80 -11.30
N ASN A 82 -3.43 8.82 -11.84
CA ASN A 82 -1.98 8.94 -11.78
C ASN A 82 -1.44 8.92 -10.35
N LEU A 83 -2.12 9.60 -9.42
CA LEU A 83 -1.76 9.60 -8.00
C LEU A 83 -1.80 8.18 -7.42
N LEU A 84 -2.87 7.43 -7.68
CA LEU A 84 -3.03 6.07 -7.21
C LEU A 84 -1.98 5.13 -7.83
N VAL A 85 -1.70 5.26 -9.13
CA VAL A 85 -0.62 4.53 -9.81
C VAL A 85 0.74 4.79 -9.16
N LEU A 86 1.08 6.04 -8.85
CA LEU A 86 2.34 6.37 -8.18
C LEU A 86 2.45 5.76 -6.79
N VAL A 87 1.34 5.69 -6.06
CA VAL A 87 1.31 5.12 -4.71
C VAL A 87 1.39 3.58 -4.77
N GLU A 88 0.74 2.94 -5.75
CA GLU A 88 0.81 1.49 -5.95
C GLU A 88 2.21 1.03 -6.35
N ARG A 89 2.93 1.79 -7.15
CA ARG A 89 4.30 1.48 -7.62
C ARG A 89 5.38 1.56 -6.56
N ARG A 90 5.07 1.94 -5.34
CA ARG A 90 6.05 2.00 -4.26
C ARG A 90 6.55 0.60 -3.90
N LEU A 91 7.86 0.47 -3.70
CA LEU A 91 8.49 -0.82 -3.38
C LEU A 91 7.90 -1.47 -2.11
N ASP A 92 7.58 -0.69 -1.09
CA ASP A 92 6.93 -1.22 0.13
C ASP A 92 5.56 -1.84 -0.17
N ASN A 93 4.79 -1.25 -1.08
CA ASN A 93 3.50 -1.79 -1.49
C ASN A 93 3.67 -2.99 -2.44
N VAL A 94 4.61 -2.95 -3.38
CA VAL A 94 4.91 -4.06 -4.29
C VAL A 94 5.32 -5.32 -3.52
N VAL A 95 6.20 -5.18 -2.52
CA VAL A 95 6.60 -6.28 -1.63
C VAL A 95 5.41 -6.89 -0.90
N TYR A 96 4.46 -6.05 -0.45
CA TYR A 96 3.21 -6.52 0.14
C TYR A 96 2.32 -7.24 -0.88
N ARG A 97 2.11 -6.66 -2.07
CA ARG A 97 1.28 -7.23 -3.14
C ARG A 97 1.84 -8.57 -3.65
N LEU A 98 3.15 -8.71 -3.73
CA LEU A 98 3.83 -9.98 -4.07
C LEU A 98 3.72 -11.06 -2.95
N GLY A 99 3.14 -10.71 -1.78
CA GLY A 99 2.96 -11.64 -0.68
C GLY A 99 4.23 -11.95 0.11
N PHE A 100 5.29 -11.14 -0.02
CA PHE A 100 6.51 -11.30 0.80
C PHE A 100 6.33 -10.79 2.23
N ALA A 101 5.26 -10.06 2.51
CA ALA A 101 4.90 -9.58 3.84
C ALA A 101 3.38 -9.67 4.04
N MET A 102 2.96 -9.93 5.29
CA MET A 102 1.55 -10.04 5.66
C MET A 102 0.86 -8.66 5.73
N THR A 103 1.61 -7.60 5.93
CA THR A 103 1.09 -6.23 6.01
C THR A 103 2.00 -5.24 5.32
N ARG A 104 1.43 -4.12 4.84
CA ARG A 104 2.23 -3.01 4.26
C ARG A 104 3.24 -2.42 5.25
N ARG A 105 2.94 -2.43 6.56
CA ARG A 105 3.87 -1.97 7.60
C ARG A 105 5.08 -2.89 7.73
N GLU A 106 4.84 -4.18 7.69
CA GLU A 106 5.89 -5.18 7.69
C GLU A 106 6.74 -5.11 6.42
N ALA A 107 6.10 -5.02 5.25
CA ALA A 107 6.79 -4.84 3.97
C ALA A 107 7.74 -3.64 4.02
N ARG A 108 7.26 -2.51 4.51
CA ARG A 108 8.08 -1.30 4.68
C ARG A 108 9.27 -1.51 5.61
N GLN A 109 9.10 -2.24 6.71
CA GLN A 109 10.19 -2.57 7.63
C GLN A 109 11.23 -3.46 6.96
N LEU A 110 10.80 -4.49 6.24
CA LEU A 110 11.68 -5.40 5.53
C LEU A 110 12.48 -4.68 4.43
N VAL A 111 11.85 -3.78 3.69
CA VAL A 111 12.55 -2.95 2.69
C VAL A 111 13.58 -2.06 3.36
N ASN A 112 13.23 -1.36 4.46
CA ASN A 112 14.18 -0.51 5.19
C ASN A 112 15.39 -1.29 5.72
N HIS A 113 15.19 -2.55 6.11
CA HIS A 113 16.28 -3.41 6.58
C HIS A 113 17.11 -3.97 5.42
N GLY A 114 16.71 -3.67 4.17
CA GLY A 114 17.47 -4.04 2.97
C GLY A 114 17.41 -5.53 2.64
N HIS A 115 16.27 -6.16 2.90
CA HIS A 115 16.02 -7.57 2.55
C HIS A 115 15.67 -7.78 1.08
N PHE A 116 15.57 -6.73 0.26
CA PHE A 116 15.16 -6.81 -1.14
C PHE A 116 16.20 -6.21 -2.08
N THR A 117 16.24 -6.79 -3.28
CA THR A 117 16.94 -6.26 -4.44
C THR A 117 15.94 -5.92 -5.54
N VAL A 118 16.28 -4.94 -6.36
CA VAL A 118 15.56 -4.62 -7.60
C VAL A 118 16.60 -4.72 -8.74
N ASN A 119 16.34 -5.59 -9.71
CA ASN A 119 17.26 -5.87 -10.79
C ASN A 119 18.68 -6.22 -10.27
N GLY A 120 18.75 -7.05 -9.23
CA GLY A 120 20.00 -7.48 -8.60
C GLY A 120 20.66 -6.43 -7.67
N LYS A 121 20.20 -5.19 -7.67
CA LYS A 121 20.75 -4.11 -6.82
C LYS A 121 19.97 -3.99 -5.52
N LYS A 122 20.65 -3.95 -4.37
CA LYS A 122 20.03 -3.78 -3.06
C LYS A 122 19.34 -2.41 -2.95
N VAL A 123 18.05 -2.41 -2.58
CA VAL A 123 17.25 -1.20 -2.38
C VAL A 123 16.65 -1.21 -0.99
N ASN A 124 16.94 -0.19 -0.19
CA ASN A 124 16.42 0.01 1.17
C ASN A 124 15.49 1.22 1.29
N ILE A 125 14.99 1.73 0.17
CA ILE A 125 14.11 2.91 0.10
C ILE A 125 12.67 2.44 -0.17
N PRO A 126 11.75 2.48 0.82
CA PRO A 126 10.37 2.03 0.63
C PRO A 126 9.58 2.82 -0.43
N SER A 127 9.96 4.08 -0.66
CA SER A 127 9.34 4.96 -1.66
C SER A 127 9.94 4.83 -3.06
N PHE A 128 10.83 3.87 -3.27
CA PHE A 128 11.35 3.57 -4.61
C PHE A 128 10.18 3.20 -5.53
N LEU A 129 10.13 3.79 -6.71
CA LEU A 129 9.06 3.55 -7.69
C LEU A 129 9.53 2.51 -8.71
N VAL A 130 8.92 1.35 -8.68
CA VAL A 130 9.21 0.29 -9.67
C VAL A 130 8.64 0.65 -11.03
N LYS A 131 9.21 0.04 -12.08
CA LYS A 131 8.80 0.20 -13.48
C LYS A 131 8.43 -1.16 -14.07
N PRO A 132 7.66 -1.19 -15.17
CA PRO A 132 7.48 -2.42 -15.93
C PRO A 132 8.83 -3.02 -16.33
N GLY A 133 8.97 -4.33 -16.21
CA GLY A 133 10.20 -5.07 -16.42
C GLY A 133 11.12 -5.17 -15.19
N ASP A 134 10.85 -4.43 -14.11
CA ASP A 134 11.64 -4.55 -12.88
C ASP A 134 11.38 -5.90 -12.19
N VAL A 135 12.45 -6.50 -11.72
CA VAL A 135 12.45 -7.74 -10.95
C VAL A 135 12.76 -7.44 -9.50
N VAL A 136 11.79 -7.74 -8.63
CA VAL A 136 11.92 -7.59 -7.17
C VAL A 136 12.21 -8.95 -6.56
N GLU A 137 13.30 -9.07 -5.84
CA GLU A 137 13.77 -10.34 -5.30
C GLU A 137 14.25 -10.20 -3.85
N VAL A 138 14.09 -11.26 -3.05
CA VAL A 138 14.67 -11.30 -1.70
C VAL A 138 16.18 -11.46 -1.80
N ALA A 139 16.91 -10.58 -1.13
CA ALA A 139 18.38 -10.61 -1.10
C ALA A 139 18.91 -11.97 -0.60
N GLU A 140 19.94 -12.46 -1.22
CA GLU A 140 20.51 -13.80 -1.00
C GLU A 140 20.78 -14.07 0.50
N LYS A 141 21.41 -13.13 1.18
CA LYS A 141 21.69 -13.20 2.63
C LYS A 141 20.43 -13.32 3.50
N SER A 142 19.26 -12.95 2.98
CA SER A 142 18.00 -12.95 3.73
C SER A 142 17.17 -14.22 3.50
N ARG A 143 17.44 -14.98 2.44
CA ARG A 143 16.66 -16.18 2.07
C ARG A 143 16.72 -17.28 3.15
N SER A 144 17.81 -17.35 3.90
CA SER A 144 17.98 -18.31 4.99
C SER A 144 17.12 -18.05 6.21
N SER A 145 16.53 -16.87 6.33
CA SER A 145 15.69 -16.52 7.49
C SER A 145 14.40 -17.35 7.54
N VAL A 146 13.94 -17.69 8.75
CA VAL A 146 12.73 -18.50 8.99
C VAL A 146 11.51 -17.93 8.27
N LYS A 147 11.40 -16.60 8.19
CA LYS A 147 10.29 -15.93 7.52
C LYS A 147 10.25 -16.25 6.02
N PHE A 148 11.36 -16.08 5.32
CA PHE A 148 11.39 -16.28 3.87
C PHE A 148 11.37 -17.76 3.49
N LYS A 149 11.91 -18.65 4.34
CA LYS A 149 11.75 -20.10 4.17
C LYS A 149 10.29 -20.54 4.20
N ARG A 150 9.44 -19.95 5.05
CA ARG A 150 8.00 -20.24 5.08
C ARG A 150 7.26 -19.82 3.81
N LEU A 151 7.77 -18.85 3.07
CA LEU A 151 7.15 -18.38 1.81
C LEU A 151 7.47 -19.27 0.60
N THR A 152 8.44 -20.18 0.75
CA THR A 152 8.85 -21.15 -0.29
C THR A 152 8.46 -22.59 0.07
N GLY A 153 7.94 -22.83 1.28
CA GLY A 153 7.47 -24.13 1.73
C GLY A 153 6.12 -24.53 1.14
N GLU A 154 5.72 -25.77 1.36
CA GLU A 154 4.43 -26.31 0.92
C GLU A 154 3.23 -25.57 1.53
N ASP A 155 3.37 -25.04 2.74
CA ASP A 155 2.37 -24.22 3.46
C ASP A 155 2.38 -22.75 3.03
N ALA A 156 2.99 -22.40 1.90
CA ALA A 156 3.04 -21.02 1.43
C ALA A 156 1.64 -20.50 1.10
N ILE A 157 1.19 -19.47 1.83
CA ILE A 157 -0.12 -18.84 1.60
C ILE A 157 -0.10 -18.23 0.19
N MET A 158 -0.95 -18.75 -0.68
CA MET A 158 -1.15 -18.16 -2.01
C MET A 158 -1.89 -16.84 -1.87
N VAL A 159 -1.21 -15.76 -2.20
CA VAL A 159 -1.81 -14.43 -2.28
C VAL A 159 -2.35 -14.21 -3.69
N THR A 160 -3.57 -13.72 -3.81
CA THR A 160 -4.11 -13.29 -5.11
C THR A 160 -3.29 -12.10 -5.59
N LEU A 161 -2.57 -12.30 -6.69
CA LEU A 161 -1.74 -11.25 -7.29
C LEU A 161 -2.60 -10.35 -8.19
N PRO A 162 -2.39 -9.04 -8.19
CA PRO A 162 -2.98 -8.15 -9.18
C PRO A 162 -2.35 -8.42 -10.56
N GLN A 163 -3.08 -8.12 -11.63
CA GLN A 163 -2.68 -8.45 -13.01
C GLN A 163 -1.36 -7.82 -13.50
N TRP A 164 -0.86 -6.82 -12.81
CA TRP A 164 0.37 -6.11 -13.16
C TRP A 164 1.63 -6.68 -12.48
N LEU A 165 1.46 -7.72 -11.63
CA LEU A 165 2.54 -8.42 -10.93
C LEU A 165 2.50 -9.91 -11.23
N GLU A 166 3.64 -10.49 -11.43
CA GLU A 166 3.85 -11.95 -11.53
C GLU A 166 4.80 -12.42 -10.45
N ARG A 167 4.51 -13.58 -9.90
CA ARG A 167 5.39 -14.30 -9.00
C ARG A 167 5.37 -15.79 -9.35
N GLU A 168 6.51 -16.34 -9.60
CA GLU A 168 6.65 -17.79 -9.77
C GLU A 168 6.39 -18.49 -8.43
N LYS A 169 5.65 -19.59 -8.48
CA LYS A 169 5.35 -20.40 -7.29
C LYS A 169 6.65 -20.84 -6.63
N ASN A 170 6.66 -20.83 -5.30
CA ASN A 170 7.81 -21.24 -4.47
C ASN A 170 9.11 -20.46 -4.71
N THR A 171 9.06 -19.32 -5.37
CA THR A 171 10.20 -18.43 -5.53
C THR A 171 10.08 -17.19 -4.66
N LEU A 172 11.22 -16.58 -4.37
CA LEU A 172 11.33 -15.30 -3.68
C LEU A 172 11.58 -14.16 -4.68
N LYS A 173 11.07 -14.34 -5.90
CA LYS A 173 11.23 -13.42 -7.03
C LYS A 173 9.86 -13.04 -7.57
N GLY A 174 9.66 -11.78 -7.85
CA GLY A 174 8.46 -11.27 -8.51
C GLY A 174 8.83 -10.25 -9.57
N THR A 175 8.04 -10.20 -10.63
CA THR A 175 8.26 -9.31 -11.79
C THR A 175 7.10 -8.34 -11.95
N VAL A 176 7.41 -7.12 -12.31
CA VAL A 176 6.42 -6.10 -12.68
C VAL A 176 6.19 -6.21 -14.19
N THR A 177 5.01 -6.67 -14.61
CA THR A 177 4.70 -6.92 -16.04
C THR A 177 4.23 -5.67 -16.75
N LYS A 178 3.32 -4.92 -16.12
CA LYS A 178 2.72 -3.70 -16.68
C LYS A 178 2.58 -2.61 -15.61
N MET A 179 2.13 -1.43 -15.98
CA MET A 179 1.75 -0.40 -15.01
C MET A 179 0.44 -0.79 -14.31
N PRO A 180 0.29 -0.52 -13.00
CA PRO A 180 -0.98 -0.75 -12.32
C PRO A 180 -2.07 0.14 -12.92
N ALA A 181 -3.25 -0.44 -13.12
CA ALA A 181 -4.45 0.27 -13.55
C ALA A 181 -5.36 0.59 -12.34
N ARG A 182 -6.38 1.43 -12.55
CA ARG A 182 -7.36 1.74 -11.49
C ARG A 182 -8.09 0.49 -10.99
N GLU A 183 -8.34 -0.45 -11.88
CA GLU A 183 -9.02 -1.73 -11.62
C GLU A 183 -8.22 -2.65 -10.70
N ASP A 184 -6.90 -2.54 -10.70
CA ASP A 184 -6.00 -3.32 -9.84
C ASP A 184 -6.04 -2.87 -8.37
N ILE A 185 -6.75 -1.78 -8.05
CA ILE A 185 -6.82 -1.19 -6.71
C ILE A 185 -8.10 -1.62 -6.01
N ASP A 186 -8.00 -2.58 -5.10
CA ASP A 186 -9.11 -3.24 -4.39
C ASP A 186 -9.83 -2.35 -3.37
N MET A 187 -9.68 -1.05 -3.43
CA MET A 187 -10.27 -0.14 -2.45
C MET A 187 -11.28 0.81 -3.10
N PRO A 188 -12.45 0.99 -2.45
CA PRO A 188 -13.40 2.02 -2.85
C PRO A 188 -12.83 3.39 -2.45
N ILE A 189 -12.16 4.04 -3.38
CA ILE A 189 -11.57 5.38 -3.23
C ILE A 189 -12.21 6.29 -4.28
N GLU A 190 -12.65 7.45 -3.84
CA GLU A 190 -13.13 8.52 -4.71
C GLU A 190 -11.98 9.52 -4.94
N GLU A 191 -11.12 9.21 -5.91
CA GLU A 191 -9.89 9.97 -6.19
C GLU A 191 -10.14 11.41 -6.60
N HIS A 192 -11.30 11.70 -7.23
CA HIS A 192 -11.68 13.06 -7.62
C HIS A 192 -11.81 13.99 -6.40
N LEU A 193 -12.32 13.49 -5.26
CA LEU A 193 -12.41 14.26 -4.03
C LEU A 193 -11.04 14.65 -3.46
N ILE A 194 -10.04 13.81 -3.70
CA ILE A 194 -8.65 14.11 -3.29
C ILE A 194 -8.07 15.22 -4.17
N VAL A 195 -8.35 15.17 -5.47
CA VAL A 195 -7.92 16.20 -6.43
C VAL A 195 -8.56 17.54 -6.08
N GLU A 196 -9.88 17.56 -5.85
CA GLU A 196 -10.62 18.77 -5.44
C GLU A 196 -10.05 19.39 -4.15
N LEU A 197 -9.71 18.54 -3.16
CA LEU A 197 -9.14 19.04 -1.90
C LEU A 197 -7.80 19.76 -2.08
N TYR A 198 -6.98 19.30 -3.02
CA TYR A 198 -5.65 19.89 -3.26
C TYR A 198 -5.66 21.03 -4.28
N SER A 199 -6.72 21.17 -5.07
CA SER A 199 -6.89 22.26 -6.05
C SER A 199 -7.49 23.53 -5.43
N LYS A 200 -7.98 23.47 -4.21
CA LYS A 200 -8.38 24.62 -3.39
C LYS A 200 -7.14 25.25 -2.72
#